data_912dafc24936091db627fe7dc37f3704
#
_entry.id   912dafc24936091db627fe7dc37f3704
#
_cell.length_a   1.000
_cell.length_b   1.000
_cell.length_c   1.000
_cell.angle_alpha   90.00
_cell.angle_beta   90.00
_cell.angle_gamma   90.00
#
_symmetry.space_group_name_H-M   'P 1'
#
loop_
_entity.id
_entity.type
_entity.pdbx_description
1 polymer ?
#
loop_
_entity_poly.entity_id
_entity_poly.type
_entity_poly.pdbx_seq_one_letter_code
_entity_poly.pdbx_strand_id
1 'polypeptide(L)'
;MKKNILIIGYGDIGHRLSARINKHYNLYTLSRSPVVEEGITHYSWDWLSGEVMPVQDLSFEAIIFIPKPSEMSEKGYLDGFITALKNIQKSLPFLEFKKFISISSTRVFGSNQKGKLTENDVAIPNDFRGNIIKEYESMLIDYFKDNLNILRFSGLYDTSTDKLPFNRLHRDNAAKIIDFFINKPMSGSNTNIIHCSEDKEVEESSKCISNIKLKKLGFTFDD
;
A
#
# COMPACT_ATOMS: atom_id res chain seq x y z
N MET A 1 15.90 -21.00 6.89
CA MET A 1 16.38 -19.60 6.70
C MET A 1 15.20 -18.67 6.67
N LYS A 2 15.29 -17.48 7.28
CA LYS A 2 14.25 -16.45 7.16
C LYS A 2 14.18 -15.96 5.71
N LYS A 3 12.97 -15.69 5.21
CA LYS A 3 12.75 -15.10 3.90
C LYS A 3 12.94 -13.58 3.96
N ASN A 4 13.32 -12.98 2.85
CA ASN A 4 13.57 -11.55 2.77
C ASN A 4 12.28 -10.79 2.38
N ILE A 5 12.07 -9.64 2.99
CA ILE A 5 11.01 -8.68 2.65
C ILE A 5 11.65 -7.33 2.36
N LEU A 6 11.25 -6.69 1.27
CA LEU A 6 11.66 -5.32 0.94
C LEU A 6 10.50 -4.36 1.18
N ILE A 7 10.73 -3.31 1.96
CA ILE A 7 9.76 -2.23 2.22
C ILE A 7 10.29 -0.93 1.61
N ILE A 8 9.62 -0.43 0.58
CA ILE A 8 9.92 0.84 -0.09
C ILE A 8 8.97 1.90 0.44
N GLY A 9 9.48 2.97 1.05
CA GLY A 9 8.69 3.97 1.75
C GLY A 9 8.58 3.65 3.25
N TYR A 10 9.72 3.62 3.94
CA TYR A 10 9.82 3.27 5.36
C TYR A 10 9.44 4.45 6.26
N GLY A 11 8.13 4.74 6.33
CA GLY A 11 7.50 5.70 7.24
C GLY A 11 6.72 5.00 8.34
N ASP A 12 5.73 5.68 8.94
CA ASP A 12 4.97 5.18 10.08
C ASP A 12 4.36 3.78 9.86
N ILE A 13 3.69 3.55 8.73
CA ILE A 13 3.14 2.21 8.42
C ILE A 13 4.26 1.18 8.23
N GLY A 14 5.39 1.57 7.64
CA GLY A 14 6.57 0.71 7.50
C GLY A 14 7.14 0.29 8.86
N HIS A 15 7.27 1.23 9.81
CA HIS A 15 7.72 0.94 11.19
C HIS A 15 6.75 0.00 11.92
N ARG A 16 5.44 0.24 11.82
CA ARG A 16 4.44 -0.66 12.45
C ARG A 16 4.47 -2.06 11.84
N LEU A 17 4.67 -2.15 10.53
CA LEU A 17 4.82 -3.44 9.84
C LEU A 17 6.08 -4.16 10.30
N SER A 18 7.24 -3.48 10.32
CA SER A 18 8.51 -4.11 10.74
C SER A 18 8.45 -4.61 12.17
N ALA A 19 7.84 -3.87 13.09
CA ALA A 19 7.66 -4.30 14.48
C ALA A 19 6.87 -5.63 14.58
N ARG A 20 5.96 -5.89 13.64
CA ARG A 20 5.17 -7.14 13.58
C ARG A 20 5.95 -8.31 13.00
N ILE A 21 6.77 -8.07 11.97
CA ILE A 21 7.31 -9.16 11.13
C ILE A 21 8.83 -9.40 11.29
N ASN A 22 9.58 -8.52 11.97
CA ASN A 22 11.05 -8.61 12.11
C ASN A 22 11.56 -9.92 12.73
N LYS A 23 10.72 -10.57 13.57
CA LYS A 23 11.06 -11.87 14.17
C LYS A 23 10.99 -13.03 13.16
N HIS A 24 10.23 -12.87 12.06
CA HIS A 24 9.93 -13.93 11.10
C HIS A 24 10.66 -13.78 9.76
N TYR A 25 11.06 -12.54 9.43
CA TYR A 25 11.67 -12.19 8.15
C TYR A 25 12.98 -11.43 8.32
N ASN A 26 13.85 -11.48 7.30
CA ASN A 26 14.92 -10.50 7.14
C ASN A 26 14.33 -9.28 6.45
N LEU A 27 14.45 -8.12 7.08
CA LEU A 27 13.85 -6.90 6.58
C LEU A 27 14.88 -6.01 5.91
N TYR A 28 14.58 -5.61 4.70
CA TYR A 28 15.29 -4.61 3.91
C TYR A 28 14.36 -3.42 3.72
N THR A 29 14.83 -2.21 3.98
CA THR A 29 13.98 -1.03 3.93
C THR A 29 14.65 0.10 3.15
N LEU A 30 13.84 0.86 2.42
CA LEU A 30 14.27 2.01 1.63
C LEU A 30 13.47 3.25 2.02
N SER A 31 14.16 4.32 2.38
CA SER A 31 13.61 5.67 2.54
C SER A 31 14.70 6.73 2.44
N ARG A 32 14.30 7.99 2.31
CA ARG A 32 15.25 9.11 2.21
C ARG A 32 16.04 9.35 3.50
N SER A 33 15.35 9.23 4.63
CA SER A 33 15.98 9.44 5.94
C SER A 33 16.68 8.16 6.39
N PRO A 34 17.88 8.28 6.97
CA PRO A 34 18.57 7.13 7.55
C PRO A 34 17.78 6.58 8.73
N VAL A 35 17.81 5.27 8.87
CA VAL A 35 17.17 4.54 9.98
C VAL A 35 18.19 3.60 10.60
N VAL A 36 18.27 3.61 11.91
CA VAL A 36 19.05 2.65 12.69
C VAL A 36 18.08 1.91 13.59
N GLU A 37 17.76 0.67 13.24
CA GLU A 37 16.81 -0.17 13.96
C GLU A 37 17.32 -1.61 13.96
N GLU A 38 17.31 -2.26 15.13
CA GLU A 38 17.82 -3.63 15.26
C GLU A 38 17.02 -4.62 14.42
N GLY A 39 17.72 -5.49 13.69
CA GLY A 39 17.11 -6.51 12.85
C GLY A 39 16.60 -6.00 11.50
N ILE A 40 16.92 -4.75 11.13
CA ILE A 40 16.56 -4.14 9.84
C ILE A 40 17.82 -3.73 9.09
N THR A 41 17.91 -4.12 7.83
CA THR A 41 18.91 -3.62 6.89
C THR A 41 18.32 -2.43 6.12
N HIS A 42 18.74 -1.22 6.46
CA HIS A 42 18.22 -0.01 5.85
C HIS A 42 19.19 0.60 4.85
N TYR A 43 18.64 1.07 3.72
CA TYR A 43 19.36 1.85 2.72
C TYR A 43 18.68 3.20 2.54
N SER A 44 19.46 4.29 2.65
CA SER A 44 18.98 5.62 2.27
C SER A 44 18.87 5.72 0.76
N TRP A 45 17.66 5.95 0.26
CA TRP A 45 17.38 6.07 -1.17
C TRP A 45 16.20 7.01 -1.41
N ASP A 46 16.40 7.93 -2.33
CA ASP A 46 15.33 8.80 -2.80
C ASP A 46 14.81 8.28 -4.16
N TRP A 47 13.57 7.83 -4.16
CA TRP A 47 12.92 7.39 -5.40
C TRP A 47 12.78 8.48 -6.47
N LEU A 48 13.04 9.77 -6.13
CA LEU A 48 13.05 10.87 -7.09
C LEU A 48 14.46 11.16 -7.66
N SER A 49 15.52 10.59 -7.11
CA SER A 49 16.89 10.76 -7.62
C SER A 49 17.10 10.24 -9.03
N GLY A 50 16.25 9.30 -9.47
CA GLY A 50 16.43 8.58 -10.74
C GLY A 50 17.47 7.47 -10.70
N GLU A 51 18.15 7.30 -9.57
CA GLU A 51 19.11 6.21 -9.34
C GLU A 51 18.38 4.87 -9.15
N VAL A 52 19.05 3.77 -9.48
CA VAL A 52 18.54 2.43 -9.19
C VAL A 52 18.56 2.17 -7.68
N MET A 53 17.67 1.31 -7.21
CA MET A 53 17.64 0.92 -5.80
C MET A 53 18.96 0.26 -5.39
N PRO A 54 19.56 0.63 -4.23
CA PRO A 54 20.82 0.08 -3.75
C PRO A 54 20.66 -1.33 -3.13
N VAL A 55 19.73 -2.11 -3.67
CA VAL A 55 19.42 -3.48 -3.23
C VAL A 55 19.51 -4.35 -4.46
N GLN A 56 20.54 -5.19 -4.55
CA GLN A 56 20.82 -6.07 -5.68
C GLN A 56 21.13 -7.48 -5.18
N ASP A 57 21.06 -8.46 -6.08
CA ASP A 57 21.43 -9.85 -5.83
C ASP A 57 20.69 -10.53 -4.66
N LEU A 58 19.49 -10.05 -4.34
CA LEU A 58 18.64 -10.62 -3.32
C LEU A 58 17.28 -11.06 -3.91
N SER A 59 16.79 -12.17 -3.39
CA SER A 59 15.46 -12.68 -3.70
C SER A 59 14.51 -12.35 -2.54
N PHE A 60 13.32 -11.85 -2.87
CA PHE A 60 12.31 -11.41 -1.90
C PHE A 60 11.03 -12.26 -1.96
N GLU A 61 10.49 -12.61 -0.80
CA GLU A 61 9.15 -13.20 -0.70
C GLU A 61 8.08 -12.18 -1.09
N ALA A 62 8.28 -10.91 -0.69
CA ALA A 62 7.43 -9.80 -1.09
C ALA A 62 8.22 -8.49 -1.16
N ILE A 63 7.82 -7.63 -2.10
CA ILE A 63 8.19 -6.21 -2.13
C ILE A 63 6.93 -5.42 -1.76
N ILE A 64 7.03 -4.56 -0.76
CA ILE A 64 5.96 -3.68 -0.30
C ILE A 64 6.30 -2.25 -0.70
N PHE A 65 5.42 -1.60 -1.46
CA PHE A 65 5.55 -0.18 -1.78
C PHE A 65 4.48 0.63 -1.07
N ILE A 66 4.93 1.57 -0.24
CA ILE A 66 4.08 2.49 0.54
C ILE A 66 4.32 3.91 0.02
N PRO A 67 3.62 4.32 -1.06
CA PRO A 67 3.77 5.64 -1.65
C PRO A 67 3.31 6.73 -0.69
N LYS A 68 3.96 7.88 -0.78
CA LYS A 68 3.57 9.08 -0.05
C LYS A 68 3.84 10.30 -0.92
N PRO A 69 2.87 11.22 -1.06
CA PRO A 69 3.13 12.49 -1.75
C PRO A 69 4.25 13.26 -1.03
N SER A 70 5.12 13.90 -1.78
CA SER A 70 6.19 14.73 -1.24
C SER A 70 5.62 15.98 -0.55
N GLU A 71 4.50 16.49 -1.08
CA GLU A 71 3.70 17.60 -0.55
C GLU A 71 2.24 17.45 -0.98
N MET A 72 1.33 18.27 -0.43
CA MET A 72 -0.12 18.18 -0.69
C MET A 72 -0.55 18.89 -1.97
N SER A 73 0.35 19.11 -2.92
CA SER A 73 0.10 19.63 -4.26
C SER A 73 -0.07 18.52 -5.30
N GLU A 74 -0.56 18.89 -6.48
CA GLU A 74 -0.63 17.97 -7.63
C GLU A 74 0.76 17.42 -8.00
N LYS A 75 1.77 18.30 -8.03
CA LYS A 75 3.16 17.90 -8.26
C LYS A 75 3.63 16.90 -7.22
N GLY A 76 3.37 17.14 -5.94
CA GLY A 76 3.77 16.24 -4.86
C GLY A 76 3.12 14.85 -4.97
N TYR A 77 1.87 14.79 -5.45
CA TYR A 77 1.21 13.51 -5.73
C TYR A 77 1.80 12.81 -6.96
N LEU A 78 2.06 13.54 -8.05
CA LEU A 78 2.76 12.99 -9.22
C LEU A 78 4.13 12.42 -8.84
N ASP A 79 4.90 13.16 -8.06
CA ASP A 79 6.22 12.73 -7.59
C ASP A 79 6.13 11.48 -6.71
N GLY A 80 5.22 11.46 -5.73
CA GLY A 80 5.11 10.37 -4.75
C GLY A 80 4.48 9.08 -5.26
N PHE A 81 3.70 9.14 -6.33
CA PHE A 81 3.00 7.99 -6.90
C PHE A 81 3.54 7.61 -8.29
N ILE A 82 3.47 8.52 -9.24
CA ILE A 82 3.78 8.22 -10.65
C ILE A 82 5.29 8.15 -10.88
N THR A 83 6.02 9.22 -10.51
CA THR A 83 7.48 9.30 -10.71
C THR A 83 8.18 8.25 -9.85
N ALA A 84 7.75 8.09 -8.60
CA ALA A 84 8.28 7.06 -7.71
C ALA A 84 8.11 5.66 -8.30
N LEU A 85 6.90 5.30 -8.79
CA LEU A 85 6.67 4.00 -9.41
C LEU A 85 7.55 3.79 -10.64
N LYS A 86 7.64 4.78 -11.56
CA LYS A 86 8.50 4.70 -12.75
C LYS A 86 9.97 4.43 -12.38
N ASN A 87 10.47 5.06 -11.32
CA ASN A 87 11.85 4.86 -10.88
C ASN A 87 12.04 3.50 -10.18
N ILE A 88 11.07 3.04 -9.40
CA ILE A 88 11.06 1.68 -8.84
C ILE A 88 11.10 0.64 -9.97
N GLN A 89 10.26 0.78 -10.99
CA GLN A 89 10.20 -0.13 -12.12
C GLN A 89 11.53 -0.30 -12.86
N LYS A 90 12.40 0.72 -12.89
CA LYS A 90 13.75 0.61 -13.47
C LYS A 90 14.64 -0.38 -12.72
N SER A 91 14.43 -0.55 -11.43
CA SER A 91 15.23 -1.44 -10.58
C SER A 91 14.67 -2.85 -10.50
N LEU A 92 13.36 -3.05 -10.69
CA LEU A 92 12.72 -4.36 -10.54
C LEU A 92 13.27 -5.47 -11.44
N PRO A 93 13.72 -5.21 -12.69
CA PRO A 93 14.32 -6.25 -13.52
C PRO A 93 15.59 -6.89 -12.95
N PHE A 94 16.22 -6.24 -11.98
CA PHE A 94 17.43 -6.72 -11.28
C PHE A 94 17.13 -7.43 -9.96
N LEU A 95 15.84 -7.62 -9.64
CA LEU A 95 15.38 -8.23 -8.39
C LEU A 95 14.52 -9.45 -8.68
N GLU A 96 14.72 -10.50 -7.89
CA GLU A 96 13.80 -11.64 -7.85
C GLU A 96 12.79 -11.44 -6.73
N PHE A 97 11.51 -11.58 -7.01
CA PHE A 97 10.45 -11.51 -5.99
C PHE A 97 9.22 -12.32 -6.38
N LYS A 98 8.47 -12.78 -5.37
CA LYS A 98 7.28 -13.60 -5.60
C LYS A 98 6.01 -12.77 -5.71
N LYS A 99 5.91 -11.65 -4.99
CA LYS A 99 4.73 -10.78 -5.01
C LYS A 99 5.09 -9.32 -4.80
N PHE A 100 4.27 -8.45 -5.36
CA PHE A 100 4.33 -7.02 -5.12
C PHE A 100 3.05 -6.56 -4.41
N ILE A 101 3.19 -5.87 -3.28
CA ILE A 101 2.09 -5.32 -2.49
C ILE A 101 2.21 -3.81 -2.56
N SER A 102 1.22 -3.16 -3.13
CA SER A 102 1.20 -1.72 -3.30
C SER A 102 0.08 -1.08 -2.51
N ILE A 103 0.41 -0.04 -1.75
CA ILE A 103 -0.60 0.73 -1.03
C ILE A 103 -1.19 1.78 -1.96
N SER A 104 -2.50 1.83 -1.97
CA SER A 104 -3.34 2.79 -2.68
C SER A 104 -4.36 3.41 -1.73
N SER A 105 -5.34 4.11 -2.25
CA SER A 105 -6.34 4.79 -1.43
C SER A 105 -7.75 4.67 -2.01
N THR A 106 -8.74 4.56 -1.14
CA THR A 106 -10.17 4.66 -1.49
C THR A 106 -10.58 6.05 -2.00
N ARG A 107 -9.63 7.01 -2.06
CA ARG A 107 -9.84 8.33 -2.70
C ARG A 107 -10.13 8.21 -4.20
N VAL A 108 -9.75 7.13 -4.85
CA VAL A 108 -10.10 6.84 -6.25
C VAL A 108 -11.61 6.92 -6.53
N PHE A 109 -12.45 6.74 -5.51
CA PHE A 109 -13.91 6.88 -5.63
C PHE A 109 -14.41 8.32 -5.50
N GLY A 110 -13.53 9.30 -5.28
CA GLY A 110 -13.96 10.70 -5.12
C GLY A 110 -14.92 10.91 -3.93
N SER A 111 -15.55 12.06 -3.88
CA SER A 111 -16.56 12.42 -2.86
C SER A 111 -18.00 12.29 -3.34
N ASN A 112 -18.23 12.23 -4.67
CA ASN A 112 -19.57 12.26 -5.26
C ASN A 112 -20.21 10.86 -5.34
N GLN A 113 -19.43 9.80 -5.31
CA GLN A 113 -19.96 8.43 -5.28
C GLN A 113 -20.58 8.14 -3.91
N LYS A 114 -21.76 7.52 -3.92
CA LYS A 114 -22.55 7.22 -2.72
C LYS A 114 -22.90 5.74 -2.66
N GLY A 115 -23.44 5.32 -1.52
CA GLY A 115 -23.84 3.95 -1.27
C GLY A 115 -22.63 3.05 -0.97
N LYS A 116 -22.87 1.74 -0.99
CA LYS A 116 -21.84 0.72 -0.69
C LYS A 116 -21.00 0.44 -1.93
N LEU A 117 -19.74 0.85 -1.89
CA LEU A 117 -18.76 0.67 -2.96
C LEU A 117 -17.89 -0.57 -2.70
N THR A 118 -17.81 -1.43 -3.70
CA THR A 118 -17.00 -2.65 -3.73
C THR A 118 -15.83 -2.49 -4.70
N GLU A 119 -14.95 -3.47 -4.78
CA GLU A 119 -13.83 -3.50 -5.71
C GLU A 119 -14.27 -3.63 -7.18
N ASN A 120 -15.53 -4.05 -7.43
CA ASN A 120 -16.10 -4.15 -8.77
C ASN A 120 -16.69 -2.83 -9.28
N ASP A 121 -16.87 -1.85 -8.39
CA ASP A 121 -17.42 -0.56 -8.76
C ASP A 121 -16.39 0.29 -9.49
N VAL A 122 -16.82 0.99 -10.52
CA VAL A 122 -15.95 1.89 -11.29
C VAL A 122 -15.51 3.05 -10.41
N ALA A 123 -14.20 3.22 -10.27
CA ALA A 123 -13.61 4.35 -9.58
C ALA A 123 -13.78 5.64 -10.39
N ILE A 124 -14.49 6.65 -9.84
CA ILE A 124 -14.76 7.94 -10.46
C ILE A 124 -14.22 9.04 -9.54
N PRO A 125 -12.91 9.34 -9.62
CA PRO A 125 -12.32 10.43 -8.85
C PRO A 125 -12.84 11.79 -9.32
N ASN A 126 -12.89 12.76 -8.41
CA ASN A 126 -13.36 14.12 -8.70
C ASN A 126 -12.37 15.20 -8.24
N ASP A 127 -11.14 14.81 -7.91
CA ASP A 127 -10.03 15.72 -7.61
C ASP A 127 -8.72 15.17 -8.22
N PHE A 128 -7.69 16.02 -8.29
CA PHE A 128 -6.39 15.63 -8.85
C PHE A 128 -5.75 14.46 -8.09
N ARG A 129 -5.97 14.37 -6.78
CA ARG A 129 -5.39 13.32 -5.93
C ARG A 129 -5.95 11.95 -6.30
N GLY A 130 -7.26 11.88 -6.43
CA GLY A 130 -7.94 10.66 -6.83
C GLY A 130 -7.58 10.24 -8.27
N ASN A 131 -7.46 11.22 -9.19
CA ASN A 131 -7.05 10.97 -10.57
C ASN A 131 -5.63 10.39 -10.65
N ILE A 132 -4.67 10.98 -9.95
CA ILE A 132 -3.28 10.50 -9.92
C ILE A 132 -3.20 9.09 -9.31
N ILE A 133 -3.93 8.83 -8.21
CA ILE A 133 -3.95 7.50 -7.59
C ILE A 133 -4.57 6.47 -8.53
N LYS A 134 -5.62 6.82 -9.27
CA LYS A 134 -6.23 5.94 -10.27
C LYS A 134 -5.26 5.64 -11.42
N GLU A 135 -4.54 6.63 -11.93
CA GLU A 135 -3.48 6.45 -12.94
C GLU A 135 -2.37 5.53 -12.42
N TYR A 136 -1.93 5.77 -11.18
CA TYR A 136 -0.95 4.92 -10.50
C TYR A 136 -1.39 3.46 -10.44
N GLU A 137 -2.65 3.17 -10.07
CA GLU A 137 -3.19 1.81 -10.07
C GLU A 137 -3.18 1.18 -11.47
N SER A 138 -3.53 1.96 -12.51
CA SER A 138 -3.47 1.47 -13.91
C SER A 138 -2.05 1.11 -14.31
N MET A 139 -1.07 1.95 -13.98
CA MET A 139 0.35 1.66 -14.24
C MET A 139 0.85 0.40 -13.53
N LEU A 140 0.41 0.17 -12.29
CA LEU A 140 0.74 -1.05 -11.55
C LEU A 140 0.17 -2.29 -12.26
N ILE A 141 -1.10 -2.25 -12.64
CA ILE A 141 -1.79 -3.36 -13.32
C ILE A 141 -1.12 -3.68 -14.65
N ASP A 142 -0.82 -2.66 -15.45
CA ASP A 142 -0.18 -2.82 -16.75
C ASP A 142 1.23 -3.43 -16.66
N TYR A 143 1.98 -3.05 -15.62
CA TYR A 143 3.36 -3.53 -15.44
C TYR A 143 3.41 -4.95 -14.86
N PHE A 144 2.71 -5.20 -13.76
CA PHE A 144 2.86 -6.45 -13.01
C PHE A 144 2.00 -7.59 -13.56
N LYS A 145 0.85 -7.27 -14.16
CA LYS A 145 -0.16 -8.23 -14.67
C LYS A 145 -0.61 -9.23 -13.60
N ASP A 146 0.33 -10.03 -13.12
CA ASP A 146 0.17 -11.04 -12.07
C ASP A 146 1.00 -10.68 -10.84
N ASN A 147 0.83 -11.42 -9.75
CA ASN A 147 1.61 -11.26 -8.50
C ASN A 147 1.47 -9.89 -7.82
N LEU A 148 0.40 -9.14 -8.11
CA LEU A 148 0.13 -7.81 -7.58
C LEU A 148 -1.06 -7.83 -6.61
N ASN A 149 -0.87 -7.21 -5.43
CA ASN A 149 -1.95 -6.83 -4.54
C ASN A 149 -1.97 -5.32 -4.38
N ILE A 150 -3.07 -4.67 -4.74
CA ILE A 150 -3.32 -3.24 -4.53
C ILE A 150 -4.23 -3.09 -3.31
N LEU A 151 -3.72 -2.54 -2.23
CA LEU A 151 -4.44 -2.33 -0.98
C LEU A 151 -4.94 -0.88 -0.92
N ARG A 152 -6.22 -0.65 -1.21
CA ARG A 152 -6.86 0.67 -1.13
C ARG A 152 -7.18 1.00 0.32
N PHE A 153 -6.32 1.73 0.98
CA PHE A 153 -6.54 2.17 2.35
C PHE A 153 -7.58 3.28 2.42
N SER A 154 -8.48 3.19 3.38
CA SER A 154 -9.37 4.27 3.80
C SER A 154 -8.63 5.31 4.63
N GLY A 155 -9.33 6.32 5.14
CA GLY A 155 -8.71 7.38 5.93
C GLY A 155 -7.95 6.84 7.13
N LEU A 156 -6.63 7.00 7.14
CA LEU A 156 -5.78 6.50 8.23
C LEU A 156 -5.95 7.35 9.49
N TYR A 157 -6.09 6.69 10.63
CA TYR A 157 -6.11 7.32 11.94
C TYR A 157 -5.29 6.50 12.96
N ASP A 158 -4.95 7.10 14.08
CA ASP A 158 -4.16 6.46 15.16
C ASP A 158 -4.90 6.48 16.48
N THR A 159 -5.24 7.65 16.98
CA THR A 159 -6.00 7.80 18.21
C THR A 159 -7.36 8.41 17.89
N SER A 160 -8.35 8.19 18.78
CA SER A 160 -9.65 8.82 18.68
C SER A 160 -9.50 10.35 18.84
N THR A 161 -9.34 11.04 17.72
CA THR A 161 -9.48 12.50 17.66
C THR A 161 -10.94 12.83 17.35
N ASP A 162 -11.39 14.04 17.67
CA ASP A 162 -12.79 14.48 17.58
C ASP A 162 -13.43 14.37 16.19
N LYS A 163 -12.66 14.03 15.15
CA LYS A 163 -13.15 13.87 13.77
C LYS A 163 -12.51 12.67 13.07
N LEU A 164 -12.99 11.48 13.41
CA LEU A 164 -12.60 10.28 12.67
C LEU A 164 -13.19 10.31 11.25
N PRO A 165 -12.40 9.94 10.22
CA PRO A 165 -12.93 9.78 8.87
C PRO A 165 -14.09 8.79 8.85
N PHE A 166 -15.11 9.06 8.04
CA PHE A 166 -16.26 8.15 7.91
C PHE A 166 -15.83 6.77 7.42
N ASN A 167 -15.06 6.66 6.33
CA ASN A 167 -14.35 5.45 5.96
C ASN A 167 -12.94 5.54 6.54
N ARG A 168 -12.62 4.68 7.47
CA ARG A 168 -11.39 4.75 8.26
C ARG A 168 -10.66 3.43 8.35
N LEU A 169 -9.40 3.50 8.67
CA LEU A 169 -8.55 2.36 8.93
C LEU A 169 -7.50 2.73 9.99
N HIS A 170 -7.49 2.04 11.12
CA HIS A 170 -6.46 2.24 12.12
C HIS A 170 -5.09 1.87 11.55
N ARG A 171 -4.04 2.62 11.89
CA ARG A 171 -2.70 2.41 11.33
C ARG A 171 -2.11 1.04 11.68
N ASP A 172 -2.43 0.49 12.86
CA ASP A 172 -2.02 -0.86 13.22
C ASP A 172 -2.76 -1.91 12.41
N ASN A 173 -4.06 -1.71 12.11
CA ASN A 173 -4.81 -2.56 11.19
C ASN A 173 -4.26 -2.47 9.76
N ALA A 174 -3.80 -1.30 9.33
CA ALA A 174 -3.13 -1.15 8.03
C ALA A 174 -1.87 -2.03 7.96
N ALA A 175 -1.01 -1.99 8.98
CA ALA A 175 0.18 -2.86 9.08
C ALA A 175 -0.21 -4.35 9.16
N LYS A 176 -1.24 -4.70 9.94
CA LYS A 176 -1.77 -6.08 10.06
C LYS A 176 -2.30 -6.61 8.72
N ILE A 177 -2.95 -5.78 7.92
CA ILE A 177 -3.42 -6.16 6.58
C ILE A 177 -2.23 -6.44 5.66
N ILE A 178 -1.18 -5.61 5.67
CA ILE A 178 0.01 -5.87 4.86
C ILE A 178 0.66 -7.20 5.26
N ASP A 179 0.85 -7.45 6.56
CA ASP A 179 1.36 -8.71 7.09
C ASP A 179 0.51 -9.91 6.65
N PHE A 180 -0.81 -9.80 6.71
CA PHE A 180 -1.72 -10.82 6.20
C PHE A 180 -1.46 -11.14 4.72
N PHE A 181 -1.27 -10.11 3.86
CA PHE A 181 -1.00 -10.33 2.43
C PHE A 181 0.43 -10.81 2.14
N ILE A 182 1.42 -10.52 3.00
CA ILE A 182 2.75 -11.14 2.92
C ILE A 182 2.61 -12.67 3.07
N ASN A 183 1.83 -13.13 4.04
CA ASN A 183 1.67 -14.55 4.38
C ASN A 183 0.68 -15.28 3.48
N LYS A 184 -0.28 -14.56 2.87
CA LYS A 184 -1.30 -15.18 2.03
C LYS A 184 -0.73 -15.65 0.69
N PRO A 185 -0.92 -16.92 0.29
CA PRO A 185 -0.53 -17.37 -1.05
C PRO A 185 -1.24 -16.55 -2.13
N MET A 186 -0.54 -16.26 -3.21
CA MET A 186 -1.17 -15.71 -4.41
C MET A 186 -2.08 -16.77 -5.02
N SER A 187 -3.34 -16.46 -5.21
CA SER A 187 -4.32 -17.35 -5.84
C SER A 187 -4.55 -16.91 -7.29
N GLY A 188 -3.96 -17.65 -8.23
CA GLY A 188 -4.18 -17.43 -9.66
C GLY A 188 -3.39 -16.26 -10.25
N SER A 189 -3.56 -16.05 -11.54
CA SER A 189 -2.88 -15.06 -12.39
C SER A 189 -3.58 -13.70 -12.42
N ASN A 190 -4.13 -13.21 -11.31
CA ASN A 190 -4.90 -11.97 -11.31
C ASN A 190 -4.38 -10.94 -10.31
N THR A 191 -4.33 -9.69 -10.76
CA THR A 191 -4.20 -8.52 -9.88
C THR A 191 -5.36 -8.49 -8.87
N ASN A 192 -5.03 -8.44 -7.58
CA ASN A 192 -6.00 -8.30 -6.52
C ASN A 192 -6.09 -6.84 -6.06
N ILE A 193 -7.23 -6.19 -6.30
CA ILE A 193 -7.56 -4.93 -5.64
C ILE A 193 -8.39 -5.25 -4.41
N ILE A 194 -8.03 -4.68 -3.27
CA ILE A 194 -8.65 -4.95 -1.97
C ILE A 194 -8.96 -3.63 -1.26
N HIS A 195 -10.20 -3.45 -0.85
CA HIS A 195 -10.59 -2.35 0.01
C HIS A 195 -10.24 -2.65 1.47
N CYS A 196 -9.50 -1.74 2.08
CA CYS A 196 -9.05 -1.82 3.45
C CYS A 196 -9.72 -0.70 4.26
N SER A 197 -10.87 -1.01 4.83
CA SER A 197 -11.67 -0.13 5.67
C SER A 197 -12.22 -0.91 6.85
N GLU A 198 -12.30 -0.30 8.01
CA GLU A 198 -12.95 -0.90 9.17
C GLU A 198 -14.48 -1.00 8.97
N ASP A 199 -15.08 -1.86 9.79
CA ASP A 199 -16.53 -2.01 9.82
C ASP A 199 -17.22 -0.73 10.27
N LYS A 200 -18.41 -0.52 9.72
CA LYS A 200 -19.29 0.57 10.16
C LYS A 200 -20.70 0.33 9.65
N GLU A 201 -21.63 1.02 10.27
CA GLU A 201 -23.01 1.07 9.81
C GLU A 201 -23.09 1.79 8.46
N VAL A 202 -23.91 1.26 7.56
CA VAL A 202 -24.09 1.80 6.22
C VAL A 202 -25.19 2.84 6.25
N GLU A 203 -24.84 4.06 5.88
CA GLU A 203 -25.81 5.12 5.59
C GLU A 203 -25.95 5.23 4.06
N GLU A 204 -27.15 5.03 3.52
CA GLU A 204 -27.43 5.06 2.07
C GLU A 204 -27.04 6.38 1.40
N SER A 205 -27.11 7.50 2.14
CA SER A 205 -26.75 8.84 1.67
C SER A 205 -25.25 9.07 1.58
N SER A 206 -24.43 8.23 2.22
CA SER A 206 -22.99 8.40 2.36
C SER A 206 -22.22 7.38 1.53
N LYS A 207 -20.98 7.73 1.15
CA LYS A 207 -20.05 6.79 0.54
C LYS A 207 -19.58 5.78 1.59
N CYS A 208 -19.88 4.50 1.40
CA CYS A 208 -19.46 3.43 2.28
C CYS A 208 -18.53 2.45 1.55
N ILE A 209 -17.29 2.36 1.98
CA ILE A 209 -16.32 1.42 1.40
C ILE A 209 -16.52 0.03 2.00
N SER A 210 -16.83 -0.94 1.15
CA SER A 210 -17.03 -2.34 1.54
C SER A 210 -15.69 -3.02 1.80
N ASN A 211 -15.59 -3.74 2.92
CA ASN A 211 -14.44 -4.60 3.25
C ASN A 211 -14.78 -6.10 3.14
N ILE A 212 -15.92 -6.43 2.52
CA ILE A 212 -16.40 -7.81 2.43
C ILE A 212 -15.38 -8.72 1.74
N LYS A 213 -14.70 -8.23 0.69
CA LYS A 213 -13.68 -9.01 -0.01
C LYS A 213 -12.50 -9.33 0.92
N LEU A 214 -12.00 -8.36 1.68
CA LEU A 214 -10.94 -8.55 2.66
C LEU A 214 -11.32 -9.61 3.70
N LYS A 215 -12.53 -9.55 4.27
CA LYS A 215 -13.06 -10.52 5.22
C LYS A 215 -13.24 -11.92 4.60
N LYS A 216 -13.76 -12.00 3.38
CA LYS A 216 -13.88 -13.30 2.67
C LYS A 216 -12.53 -13.96 2.40
N LEU A 217 -11.45 -13.18 2.32
CA LEU A 217 -10.10 -13.69 2.23
C LEU A 217 -9.55 -14.24 3.56
N GLY A 218 -10.26 -14.03 4.67
CA GLY A 218 -9.95 -14.55 6.01
C GLY A 218 -9.33 -13.50 6.95
N PHE A 219 -9.31 -12.21 6.57
CA PHE A 219 -8.84 -11.16 7.48
C PHE A 219 -9.90 -10.82 8.53
N THR A 220 -9.46 -10.62 9.77
CA THR A 220 -10.29 -10.13 10.89
C THR A 220 -9.67 -8.88 11.48
N PHE A 221 -10.50 -7.88 11.75
CA PHE A 221 -10.10 -6.74 12.56
C PHE A 221 -10.04 -7.16 14.05
N ASP A 222 -9.14 -6.56 14.81
CA ASP A 222 -9.18 -6.68 16.26
C ASP A 222 -10.28 -5.74 16.77
N ASP A 223 -11.04 -6.18 17.77
CA ASP A 223 -12.09 -5.41 18.47
C ASP A 223 -11.49 -4.28 19.31
#